data_eedd6dff4ab31456b1012c394c945909
#
_entry.id   eedd6dff4ab31456b1012c394c945909
#
_cell.length_a   1.000
_cell.length_b   1.000
_cell.length_c   1.000
_cell.angle_alpha   90.00
_cell.angle_beta   90.00
_cell.angle_gamma   90.00
#
_symmetry.space_group_name_H-M   'P 1'
#
loop_
_entity.id
_entity.type
_entity.pdbx_description
1 polymer ?
#
loop_
_entity_poly.entity_id
_entity_poly.type
_entity_poly.pdbx_seq_one_letter_code
_entity_poly.pdbx_strand_id
1 'polypeptide(L)'
;MQFSFIKDQIYNLFQELDWEVELAVVIGKLGKNVMKEDALQHVFGYTTAHDVSARDWQLKRNGGQWLIGKTMDDFCPLGEP
;
A
#
# COMPACT_ATOMS: atom_id res chain seq x y z
N MET A 1 -16.22 -13.32 -20.00
CA MET A 1 -16.76 -14.32 -19.07
C MET A 1 -15.83 -14.72 -17.92
N GLN A 2 -14.52 -14.53 -18.03
CA GLN A 2 -13.59 -14.83 -16.93
C GLN A 2 -13.50 -13.75 -15.84
N PHE A 3 -13.81 -12.50 -16.14
CA PHE A 3 -13.71 -11.39 -15.18
C PHE A 3 -14.80 -11.41 -14.08
N SER A 4 -15.98 -11.94 -14.33
CA SER A 4 -17.04 -12.02 -13.32
C SER A 4 -16.73 -13.08 -12.26
N PHE A 5 -16.16 -14.21 -12.66
CA PHE A 5 -15.83 -15.31 -11.76
C PHE A 5 -14.70 -14.93 -10.78
N ILE A 6 -13.72 -14.17 -11.26
CA ILE A 6 -12.63 -13.64 -10.43
C ILE A 6 -13.16 -12.59 -9.44
N LYS A 7 -14.07 -11.71 -9.86
CA LYS A 7 -14.73 -10.76 -8.96
C LYS A 7 -15.43 -11.45 -7.80
N ASP A 8 -16.24 -12.46 -8.09
CA ASP A 8 -17.02 -13.16 -7.05
C ASP A 8 -16.13 -13.92 -6.06
N GLN A 9 -14.99 -14.44 -6.50
CA GLN A 9 -14.01 -15.07 -5.60
C GLN A 9 -13.27 -14.04 -4.75
N ILE A 10 -12.91 -12.89 -5.30
CA ILE A 10 -12.25 -11.80 -4.58
C ILE A 10 -13.20 -11.21 -3.53
N TYR A 11 -14.46 -10.98 -3.85
CA TYR A 11 -15.46 -10.50 -2.89
C TYR A 11 -15.68 -11.44 -1.69
N ASN A 12 -15.48 -12.75 -1.88
CA ASN A 12 -15.58 -13.72 -0.79
C ASN A 12 -14.29 -13.80 0.05
N LEU A 13 -13.14 -13.38 -0.48
CA LEU A 13 -11.86 -13.38 0.21
C LEU A 13 -11.68 -12.15 1.12
N PHE A 14 -12.19 -10.99 0.71
CA PHE A 14 -12.04 -9.71 1.40
C PHE A 14 -13.41 -9.13 1.72
N GLN A 15 -13.77 -9.09 2.97
CA GLN A 15 -15.05 -8.54 3.43
C GLN A 15 -14.93 -7.12 3.96
N GLU A 16 -13.73 -6.68 4.30
CA GLU A 16 -13.48 -5.39 4.93
C GLU A 16 -12.34 -4.64 4.21
N LEU A 17 -12.52 -4.38 2.91
CA LEU A 17 -11.59 -3.50 2.18
C LEU A 17 -11.78 -2.06 2.63
N ASP A 18 -10.68 -1.39 2.89
CA ASP A 18 -10.64 -0.01 3.34
C ASP A 18 -9.56 0.77 2.61
N TRP A 19 -9.74 2.08 2.49
CA TRP A 19 -8.83 2.98 1.81
C TRP A 19 -7.87 3.66 2.79
N GLU A 20 -6.66 3.90 2.33
CA GLU A 20 -5.68 4.74 3.02
C GLU A 20 -4.97 5.61 1.99
N VAL A 21 -5.46 6.85 1.79
CA VAL A 21 -4.77 7.80 0.91
C VAL A 21 -3.57 8.40 1.66
N GLU A 22 -2.40 8.38 1.02
CA GLU A 22 -1.13 8.75 1.64
C GLU A 22 -0.31 9.65 0.73
N LEU A 23 0.54 10.48 1.33
CA LEU A 23 1.61 11.18 0.62
C LEU A 23 2.85 10.27 0.58
N ALA A 24 3.22 9.83 -0.60
CA ALA A 24 4.46 9.09 -0.81
C ALA A 24 5.62 10.05 -1.15
N VAL A 25 6.74 9.85 -0.48
CA VAL A 25 7.99 10.55 -0.76
C VAL A 25 8.91 9.61 -1.54
N VAL A 26 9.23 9.98 -2.78
CA VAL A 26 10.12 9.19 -3.63
C VAL A 26 11.57 9.61 -3.36
N ILE A 27 12.39 8.65 -2.94
CA ILE A 27 13.81 8.89 -2.67
C ILE A 27 14.61 8.68 -3.95
N GLY A 28 15.35 9.70 -4.37
CA GLY A 28 16.16 9.70 -5.60
C GLY A 28 17.67 9.60 -5.39
N LYS A 29 18.13 9.74 -4.15
CA LYS A 29 19.56 9.70 -3.82
C LYS A 29 19.81 8.74 -2.65
N LEU A 30 20.69 7.78 -2.85
CA LEU A 30 21.09 6.84 -1.79
C LEU A 30 21.60 7.61 -0.56
N GLY A 31 21.17 7.16 0.64
CA GLY A 31 21.59 7.75 1.90
C GLY A 31 21.45 6.78 3.07
N LYS A 32 22.31 6.96 4.06
CA LYS A 32 22.26 6.27 5.36
C LYS A 32 22.64 7.25 6.44
N ASN A 33 21.88 7.29 7.53
CA ASN A 33 22.09 8.23 8.64
C ASN A 33 22.14 9.70 8.18
N VAL A 34 21.28 10.05 7.22
CA VAL A 34 21.19 11.41 6.66
C VAL A 34 20.76 12.38 7.74
N MET A 35 21.50 13.50 7.87
CA MET A 35 21.14 14.55 8.79
C MET A 35 19.87 15.27 8.34
N LYS A 36 19.13 15.84 9.29
CA LYS A 36 17.87 16.52 9.04
C LYS A 36 18.01 17.64 8.00
N GLU A 37 19.10 18.39 8.06
CA GLU A 37 19.43 19.51 7.17
C GLU A 37 19.58 19.06 5.71
N ASP A 38 20.03 17.82 5.49
CA ASP A 38 20.31 17.26 4.16
C ASP A 38 19.16 16.39 3.62
N ALA A 39 18.16 16.09 4.44
CA ALA A 39 17.11 15.12 4.10
C ALA A 39 16.39 15.43 2.78
N LEU A 40 16.04 16.70 2.55
CA LEU A 40 15.32 17.11 1.33
C LEU A 40 16.14 16.97 0.05
N GLN A 41 17.48 16.94 0.13
CA GLN A 41 18.37 16.72 -1.01
C GLN A 41 18.29 15.26 -1.53
N HIS A 42 17.73 14.36 -0.74
CA HIS A 42 17.54 12.95 -1.11
C HIS A 42 16.17 12.68 -1.75
N VAL A 43 15.26 13.64 -1.74
CA VAL A 43 13.92 13.52 -2.31
C VAL A 43 13.98 13.75 -3.81
N PHE A 44 13.45 12.81 -4.59
CA PHE A 44 13.21 12.96 -6.02
C PHE A 44 11.89 13.69 -6.29
N GLY A 45 10.85 13.35 -5.55
CA GLY A 45 9.53 13.93 -5.71
C GLY A 45 8.51 13.37 -4.73
N TYR A 46 7.29 13.76 -4.94
CA TYR A 46 6.13 13.36 -4.13
C TYR A 46 5.03 12.82 -5.03
N THR A 47 4.33 11.80 -4.59
CA THR A 47 3.16 11.29 -5.29
C THR A 47 2.10 10.84 -4.30
N THR A 48 0.92 10.47 -4.80
CA THR A 48 -0.13 9.85 -4.00
C THR A 48 0.07 8.35 -3.97
N ALA A 49 0.01 7.76 -2.79
CA ALA A 49 -0.10 6.33 -2.58
C ALA A 49 -1.50 5.99 -2.05
N HIS A 50 -2.00 4.82 -2.41
CA HIS A 50 -3.23 4.27 -1.88
C HIS A 50 -2.93 2.93 -1.21
N ASP A 51 -2.68 2.94 0.10
CA ASP A 51 -2.40 1.74 0.88
C ASP A 51 -3.71 0.97 1.18
N VAL A 52 -4.27 0.35 0.14
CA VAL A 52 -5.49 -0.46 0.25
C VAL A 52 -5.29 -1.54 1.30
N SER A 53 -6.25 -1.65 2.22
CA SER A 53 -6.16 -2.53 3.37
C SER A 53 -7.36 -3.47 3.45
N ALA A 54 -7.11 -4.76 3.59
CA ALA A 54 -8.12 -5.76 3.93
C ALA A 54 -8.15 -5.91 5.46
N ARG A 55 -9.03 -5.17 6.12
CA ARG A 55 -9.06 -5.07 7.61
C ARG A 55 -9.33 -6.39 8.31
N ASP A 56 -10.15 -7.25 7.71
CA ASP A 56 -10.40 -8.59 8.22
C ASP A 56 -9.13 -9.46 8.25
N TRP A 57 -8.28 -9.36 7.24
CA TRP A 57 -6.99 -10.03 7.20
C TRP A 57 -5.92 -9.34 8.06
N GLN A 58 -5.91 -8.02 8.08
CA GLN A 58 -4.96 -7.26 8.86
C GLN A 58 -5.12 -7.47 10.38
N LEU A 59 -6.38 -7.49 10.87
CA LEU A 59 -6.67 -7.36 12.30
C LEU A 59 -7.30 -8.60 12.93
N LYS A 60 -7.94 -9.49 12.15
CA LYS A 60 -8.81 -10.54 12.69
C LYS A 60 -8.39 -11.95 12.29
N ARG A 61 -8.08 -12.22 11.04
CA ARG A 61 -7.97 -13.58 10.49
C ARG A 61 -6.62 -14.26 10.67
N ASN A 62 -5.53 -13.53 10.77
CA ASN A 62 -4.17 -14.08 10.81
C ASN A 62 -3.40 -13.72 12.07
N GLY A 63 -4.09 -13.68 13.21
CA GLY A 63 -3.48 -13.35 14.51
C GLY A 63 -3.03 -11.90 14.63
N GLY A 64 -3.62 -11.00 13.84
CA GLY A 64 -3.27 -9.58 13.84
C GLY A 64 -1.94 -9.25 13.14
N GLN A 65 -1.42 -10.18 12.33
CA GLN A 65 -0.25 -9.90 11.48
C GLN A 65 -0.69 -9.14 10.23
N TRP A 66 -0.18 -7.94 10.04
CA TRP A 66 -0.65 -6.99 9.03
C TRP A 66 -0.32 -7.35 7.59
N LEU A 67 0.75 -8.11 7.37
CA LEU A 67 1.32 -8.31 6.04
C LEU A 67 0.28 -8.76 5.00
N ILE A 68 -0.47 -9.83 5.28
CA ILE A 68 -1.45 -10.36 4.33
C ILE A 68 -2.58 -9.35 4.05
N GLY A 69 -2.94 -8.52 5.00
CA GLY A 69 -3.92 -7.45 4.81
C GLY A 69 -3.49 -6.33 3.86
N LYS A 70 -2.20 -6.27 3.51
CA LYS A 70 -1.58 -5.21 2.71
C LYS A 70 -0.97 -5.68 1.39
N THR A 71 -0.77 -6.95 1.18
CA THR A 71 0.04 -7.50 0.07
C THR A 71 -0.74 -8.22 -1.01
N MET A 72 -2.02 -7.98 -1.12
CA MET A 72 -2.84 -8.57 -2.17
C MET A 72 -2.55 -7.94 -3.53
N ASP A 73 -2.84 -8.68 -4.60
CA ASP A 73 -2.69 -8.19 -5.96
C ASP A 73 -3.45 -6.86 -6.14
N ASP A 74 -2.85 -5.94 -6.86
CA ASP A 74 -3.37 -4.59 -7.14
C ASP A 74 -3.49 -3.66 -5.90
N PHE A 75 -3.00 -4.08 -4.74
CA PHE A 75 -2.86 -3.19 -3.59
C PHE A 75 -1.65 -2.25 -3.76
N CYS A 76 -1.69 -1.11 -3.05
CA CYS A 76 -0.66 -0.08 -3.10
C CYS A 76 -0.43 0.55 -4.49
N PRO A 77 -1.48 0.96 -5.23
CA PRO A 77 -1.27 1.74 -6.43
C PRO A 77 -0.63 3.10 -6.09
N LEU A 78 0.30 3.51 -6.94
CA LEU A 78 1.01 4.77 -6.85
C LEU A 78 0.65 5.67 -8.02
N GLY A 79 0.53 6.98 -7.78
CA GLY A 79 0.46 7.98 -8.82
C GLY A 79 1.83 8.20 -9.49
N GLU A 80 1.86 8.99 -10.57
CA GLU A 80 3.11 9.48 -11.13
C GLU A 80 3.72 10.53 -10.19
N PRO A 81 5.06 10.55 -10.03
CA PRO A 81 5.75 11.55 -9.21
C PRO A 81 5.73 12.94 -9.82
#